data_53f5f5082119e5d878b3a4370a70559a
#
_entry.id   53f5f5082119e5d878b3a4370a70559a
#
_cell.length_a   1.000
_cell.length_b   1.000
_cell.length_c   1.000
_cell.angle_alpha   90.00
_cell.angle_beta   90.00
_cell.angle_gamma   90.00
#
_symmetry.space_group_name_H-M   'P 1'
#
loop_
_entity.id
_entity.type
_entity.pdbx_description
1 polymer ?
#
loop_
_entity_poly.entity_id
_entity_poly.type
_entity_poly.pdbx_seq_one_letter_code
_entity_poly.pdbx_strand_id
1 'polypeptide(L)'
;LGVAINTESMIPQIVAPSVTHRLACLDLVDEIIEGMDERGLNEMMSGDIHDVDTIFDALMEDTYRIMYTGDTSIDFKPRYEENVSAVVEDTLRCANLTYFITSVIPDFQLSWHHLEWGELVHQHKKLCINAARDHGKSYYFSNAYAAWQLYRYKKPSTTRYSKRPTAASSNRGFLFSFSLQQSVDLLEILKGTIEENEILKERLFPQSTANNWSATNIVCRNGARLTGKGFGSSVRGAHPYWIIVDDGLKDNVIYSSLQRNKSTDYFHSVIMNMLVPGGQIIVVGTPFHAEDLYGDLKTKNGWFVIEYPAIFPDGRILWPQRWSFKDLMDKKETQGSIIFSRENLCRPITNESSIFPMEILTRSLLRMENYTLVDSREEFPVKFSKVVVGCDFAISANVGADYAVFSVWGIDELTDERWLLHLYREKGAKFFEQMNVLRRINSRFRPDLIVMENNTFQQIFVETADTEGMPVIGHTTGIDKYDLKTGWPHLSTLFERGKIHIPIGNVYSQQVKDLIFQDLGSVAFTEKGLESVGSHDDISSSFWLADLAASRMTTGFKFDMLG
;
A
#
# COMPACT_ATOMS: atom_id res chain seq x y z
N LEU A 1 28.75 -10.17 -3.94
CA LEU A 1 29.21 -9.79 -5.29
C LEU A 1 28.65 -8.41 -5.57
N GLY A 2 29.47 -7.36 -5.29
CA GLY A 2 29.16 -5.99 -5.60
C GLY A 2 29.25 -5.76 -7.11
N VAL A 3 28.12 -5.82 -7.78
CA VAL A 3 28.00 -5.25 -9.12
C VAL A 3 27.90 -3.75 -8.92
N ALA A 4 28.93 -3.01 -9.32
CA ALA A 4 28.83 -1.56 -9.43
C ALA A 4 27.70 -1.26 -10.43
N ILE A 5 26.58 -0.76 -9.91
CA ILE A 5 25.44 -0.38 -10.74
C ILE A 5 25.88 0.89 -11.48
N ASN A 6 26.04 0.78 -12.77
CA ASN A 6 26.32 1.94 -13.63
C ASN A 6 25.09 2.84 -13.64
N THR A 7 25.17 4.01 -13.00
CA THR A 7 24.06 4.96 -12.89
C THR A 7 23.61 5.51 -14.25
N GLU A 8 24.47 5.52 -15.25
CA GLU A 8 24.11 5.91 -16.63
C GLU A 8 23.11 4.96 -17.30
N SER A 9 22.99 3.71 -16.85
CA SER A 9 21.99 2.75 -17.36
C SER A 9 20.64 2.83 -16.67
N MET A 10 20.45 3.76 -15.74
CA MET A 10 19.24 3.86 -14.91
C MET A 10 18.12 4.69 -15.55
N ILE A 11 18.36 5.28 -16.71
CA ILE A 11 17.33 6.04 -17.42
C ILE A 11 16.35 5.08 -18.07
N PRO A 12 15.05 5.12 -17.72
CA PRO A 12 14.07 4.26 -18.37
C PRO A 12 14.00 4.56 -19.87
N GLN A 13 14.09 3.54 -20.69
CA GLN A 13 13.94 3.67 -22.14
C GLN A 13 12.58 4.26 -22.58
N ILE A 14 11.60 4.27 -21.68
CA ILE A 14 10.25 4.77 -21.92
C ILE A 14 10.17 6.30 -21.88
N VAL A 15 11.00 6.95 -21.06
CA VAL A 15 11.04 8.42 -20.97
C VAL A 15 11.98 9.02 -22.01
N ALA A 16 13.08 8.34 -22.32
CA ALA A 16 14.08 8.80 -23.27
C ALA A 16 13.55 9.15 -24.67
N PRO A 17 12.54 8.47 -25.26
CA PRO A 17 12.01 8.84 -26.56
C PRO A 17 11.15 10.10 -26.58
N SER A 18 10.46 10.45 -25.50
CA SER A 18 9.63 11.66 -25.43
C SER A 18 10.44 12.93 -25.18
N VAL A 19 11.64 12.76 -24.63
CA VAL A 19 12.58 13.86 -24.29
C VAL A 19 13.64 14.04 -25.39
N THR A 20 13.36 13.75 -26.61
CA THR A 20 14.39 13.59 -27.64
C THR A 20 15.05 14.85 -28.12
N HIS A 21 14.94 16.00 -27.58
CA HIS A 21 15.23 16.94 -28.61
C HIS A 21 16.01 18.08 -28.32
N ARG A 22 16.77 18.32 -27.40
CA ARG A 22 17.20 19.50 -27.90
C ARG A 22 17.74 20.56 -27.09
N LEU A 23 18.31 21.34 -27.42
CA LEU A 23 18.64 22.75 -27.20
C LEU A 23 18.47 23.12 -25.71
N ALA A 24 19.40 23.83 -25.21
CA ALA A 24 19.22 24.52 -23.94
C ALA A 24 17.86 25.22 -23.92
N CYS A 25 17.04 24.91 -22.95
CA CYS A 25 15.66 25.38 -22.90
C CYS A 25 15.55 26.90 -23.00
N LEU A 26 16.47 27.60 -22.38
CA LEU A 26 16.51 29.06 -22.39
C LEU A 26 16.83 29.64 -23.75
N ASP A 27 17.78 29.02 -24.47
CA ASP A 27 18.15 29.48 -25.82
C ASP A 27 16.95 29.33 -26.77
N LEU A 28 16.18 28.25 -26.61
CA LEU A 28 14.97 28.04 -27.41
C LEU A 28 13.84 29.02 -27.03
N VAL A 29 13.67 29.30 -25.74
CA VAL A 29 12.71 30.31 -25.26
C VAL A 29 13.09 31.68 -25.78
N ASP A 30 14.38 32.03 -25.73
CA ASP A 30 14.91 33.28 -26.25
C ASP A 30 14.64 33.42 -27.78
N GLU A 31 14.99 32.39 -28.58
CA GLU A 31 14.74 32.37 -30.02
C GLU A 31 13.24 32.50 -30.37
N ILE A 32 12.37 31.82 -29.64
CA ILE A 32 10.92 31.86 -29.89
C ILE A 32 10.35 33.23 -29.60
N ILE A 33 10.74 33.86 -28.48
CA ILE A 33 10.20 35.16 -28.11
C ILE A 33 10.78 36.30 -28.91
N GLU A 34 12.07 36.26 -29.25
CA GLU A 34 12.67 37.23 -30.18
C GLU A 34 12.03 37.18 -31.59
N GLY A 35 11.48 36.01 -31.97
CA GLY A 35 10.75 35.83 -33.24
C GLY A 35 9.25 36.18 -33.14
N MET A 36 8.69 36.42 -31.96
CA MET A 36 7.28 36.72 -31.77
C MET A 36 6.98 38.24 -31.87
N ASP A 37 6.00 38.56 -32.69
CA ASP A 37 5.39 39.86 -32.66
C ASP A 37 4.38 39.96 -31.46
N GLU A 38 3.86 41.16 -31.23
CA GLU A 38 2.88 41.44 -30.16
C GLU A 38 1.61 40.55 -30.24
N ARG A 39 1.27 40.07 -31.44
CA ARG A 39 0.16 39.14 -31.66
C ARG A 39 0.52 37.72 -31.23
N GLY A 40 1.71 37.25 -31.57
CA GLY A 40 2.22 35.93 -31.13
C GLY A 40 2.33 35.83 -29.62
N LEU A 41 2.81 36.89 -28.94
CA LEU A 41 2.82 36.97 -27.48
C LEU A 41 1.40 36.92 -26.87
N ASN A 42 0.42 37.62 -27.48
CA ASN A 42 -0.96 37.55 -27.01
C ASN A 42 -1.61 36.17 -27.24
N GLU A 43 -1.30 35.50 -28.33
CA GLU A 43 -1.74 34.13 -28.60
C GLU A 43 -1.12 33.17 -27.60
N MET A 44 0.17 33.31 -27.28
CA MET A 44 0.86 32.57 -26.22
C MET A 44 0.19 32.76 -24.86
N MET A 45 -0.20 33.97 -24.52
CA MET A 45 -0.93 34.26 -23.29
C MET A 45 -2.34 33.69 -23.24
N SER A 46 -2.96 33.40 -24.39
CA SER A 46 -4.32 32.83 -24.47
C SER A 46 -4.32 31.29 -24.29
N GLY A 47 -3.18 30.64 -24.34
CA GLY A 47 -3.04 29.20 -24.13
C GLY A 47 -3.32 28.35 -25.38
N ASP A 48 -3.22 28.95 -26.58
CA ASP A 48 -3.63 28.31 -27.85
C ASP A 48 -2.42 28.04 -28.76
N ILE A 49 -1.25 27.65 -28.22
CA ILE A 49 -0.01 27.69 -29.01
C ILE A 49 0.69 26.34 -29.11
N HIS A 50 0.96 25.93 -30.36
CA HIS A 50 1.81 24.81 -30.72
C HIS A 50 3.29 25.00 -30.28
N ASP A 51 3.78 26.22 -30.19
CA ASP A 51 5.14 26.54 -29.79
C ASP A 51 5.41 26.33 -28.31
N VAL A 52 4.37 26.38 -27.47
CA VAL A 52 4.45 26.08 -26.04
C VAL A 52 4.88 24.63 -25.82
N ASP A 53 4.36 23.70 -26.61
CA ASP A 53 4.72 22.28 -26.51
C ASP A 53 6.24 22.06 -26.77
N THR A 54 6.80 22.81 -27.70
CA THR A 54 8.24 22.75 -28.01
C THR A 54 9.11 23.30 -26.87
N ILE A 55 8.67 24.37 -26.23
CA ILE A 55 9.33 24.93 -25.03
C ILE A 55 9.28 23.92 -23.87
N PHE A 56 8.16 23.23 -23.71
CA PHE A 56 8.01 22.24 -22.65
C PHE A 56 8.88 21.03 -22.86
N ASP A 57 8.98 20.51 -24.08
CA ASP A 57 9.84 19.39 -24.40
C ASP A 57 11.30 19.71 -24.05
N ALA A 58 11.76 20.91 -24.35
CA ALA A 58 13.11 21.36 -24.02
C ALA A 58 13.32 21.53 -22.51
N LEU A 59 12.34 22.10 -21.79
CA LEU A 59 12.38 22.23 -20.33
C LEU A 59 12.42 20.86 -19.62
N MET A 60 11.67 19.90 -20.14
CA MET A 60 11.67 18.54 -19.61
C MET A 60 13.03 17.88 -19.81
N GLU A 61 13.64 18.02 -21.00
CA GLU A 61 14.95 17.46 -21.29
C GLU A 61 16.04 18.04 -20.37
N ASP A 62 16.03 19.33 -20.15
CA ASP A 62 17.00 19.99 -19.28
C ASP A 62 16.79 19.67 -17.81
N THR A 63 15.54 19.63 -17.33
CA THR A 63 15.23 19.17 -15.97
C THR A 63 15.72 17.75 -15.75
N TYR A 64 15.49 16.88 -16.73
CA TYR A 64 15.93 15.49 -16.70
C TYR A 64 17.46 15.39 -16.65
N ARG A 65 18.16 16.15 -17.51
CA ARG A 65 19.62 16.20 -17.54
C ARG A 65 20.19 16.66 -16.20
N ILE A 66 19.68 17.74 -15.60
CA ILE A 66 20.13 18.22 -14.29
C ILE A 66 19.99 17.14 -13.23
N MET A 67 18.86 16.45 -13.17
CA MET A 67 18.59 15.44 -12.16
C MET A 67 19.50 14.21 -12.27
N TYR A 68 19.89 13.82 -13.49
CA TYR A 68 20.68 12.61 -13.69
C TYR A 68 22.18 12.87 -13.84
N THR A 69 22.57 14.01 -14.35
CA THR A 69 23.99 14.35 -14.55
C THR A 69 24.53 15.30 -13.50
N GLY A 70 23.65 15.94 -12.71
CA GLY A 70 24.03 17.00 -11.77
C GLY A 70 24.49 18.29 -12.46
N ASP A 71 24.19 18.46 -13.76
CA ASP A 71 24.54 19.67 -14.52
C ASP A 71 23.65 20.83 -14.09
N THR A 72 24.21 21.71 -13.27
CA THR A 72 23.56 22.95 -12.78
C THR A 72 23.89 24.17 -13.63
N SER A 73 24.50 23.98 -14.81
CA SER A 73 24.85 25.10 -15.69
C SER A 73 23.64 25.71 -16.40
N ILE A 74 22.49 25.06 -16.32
CA ILE A 74 21.24 25.48 -16.93
C ILE A 74 20.51 26.46 -16.01
N ASP A 75 20.23 27.64 -16.51
CA ASP A 75 19.41 28.65 -15.83
C ASP A 75 18.01 28.70 -16.45
N PHE A 76 16.99 28.29 -15.71
CA PHE A 76 15.60 28.31 -16.15
C PHE A 76 14.94 29.70 -16.11
N LYS A 77 15.68 30.75 -15.77
CA LYS A 77 15.13 32.10 -15.75
C LYS A 77 15.24 32.76 -17.12
N PRO A 78 14.11 33.14 -17.73
CA PRO A 78 14.14 33.89 -18.98
C PRO A 78 14.91 35.20 -18.82
N ARG A 79 15.68 35.60 -19.86
CA ARG A 79 16.54 36.80 -19.87
C ARG A 79 15.83 38.06 -20.35
N TYR A 80 14.52 38.11 -20.19
CA TYR A 80 13.68 39.19 -20.74
C TYR A 80 13.44 40.34 -19.78
N GLU A 81 12.85 41.43 -20.33
CA GLU A 81 12.28 42.49 -19.52
C GLU A 81 11.27 41.88 -18.51
N GLU A 82 11.28 42.40 -17.28
CA GLU A 82 10.62 41.79 -16.11
C GLU A 82 9.16 41.39 -16.34
N ASN A 83 8.40 42.17 -17.13
CA ASN A 83 6.98 41.92 -17.40
C ASN A 83 6.74 40.74 -18.37
N VAL A 84 7.57 40.60 -19.39
CA VAL A 84 7.47 39.52 -20.39
C VAL A 84 7.91 38.23 -19.75
N SER A 85 8.99 38.25 -18.99
CA SER A 85 9.49 37.12 -18.21
C SER A 85 8.41 36.54 -17.28
N ALA A 86 7.72 37.39 -16.51
CA ALA A 86 6.67 36.96 -15.58
C ALA A 86 5.48 36.30 -16.30
N VAL A 87 5.13 36.78 -17.50
CA VAL A 87 4.04 36.19 -18.30
C VAL A 87 4.45 34.84 -18.88
N VAL A 88 5.66 34.71 -19.39
CA VAL A 88 6.19 33.45 -19.90
C VAL A 88 6.24 32.42 -18.78
N GLU A 89 6.81 32.77 -17.63
CA GLU A 89 6.84 31.88 -16.48
C GLU A 89 5.44 31.41 -16.03
N ASP A 90 4.46 32.32 -15.95
CA ASP A 90 3.07 31.94 -15.57
C ASP A 90 2.44 31.02 -16.63
N THR A 91 2.74 31.24 -17.90
CA THR A 91 2.27 30.39 -18.99
C THR A 91 2.87 29.00 -18.89
N LEU A 92 4.19 28.90 -18.70
CA LEU A 92 4.90 27.64 -18.50
C LEU A 92 4.38 26.89 -17.28
N ARG A 93 4.22 27.56 -16.15
CA ARG A 93 3.63 26.98 -14.94
C ARG A 93 2.21 26.47 -15.15
N CYS A 94 1.40 27.17 -15.93
CA CYS A 94 0.03 26.72 -16.22
C CYS A 94 -0.02 25.50 -17.15
N ALA A 95 0.88 25.41 -18.09
CA ALA A 95 0.81 24.42 -19.14
C ALA A 95 1.58 23.12 -18.78
N ASN A 96 2.71 23.19 -18.08
CA ASN A 96 3.52 22.01 -17.75
C ASN A 96 3.60 21.71 -16.26
N LEU A 97 3.21 20.48 -15.86
CA LEU A 97 3.22 20.06 -14.46
C LEU A 97 4.62 20.00 -13.87
N THR A 98 5.60 19.48 -14.61
CA THR A 98 6.97 19.34 -14.11
C THR A 98 7.62 20.70 -13.89
N TYR A 99 7.44 21.63 -14.85
CA TYR A 99 7.90 23.00 -14.68
C TYR A 99 7.23 23.69 -13.49
N PHE A 100 5.93 23.50 -13.33
CA PHE A 100 5.21 24.00 -12.16
C PHE A 100 5.82 23.49 -10.86
N ILE A 101 6.05 22.17 -10.74
CA ILE A 101 6.62 21.58 -9.52
C ILE A 101 8.00 22.16 -9.25
N THR A 102 8.89 22.17 -10.24
CA THR A 102 10.27 22.64 -10.05
C THR A 102 10.38 24.12 -9.75
N SER A 103 9.46 24.95 -10.28
CA SER A 103 9.46 26.40 -10.09
C SER A 103 8.66 26.89 -8.89
N VAL A 104 7.68 26.08 -8.40
CA VAL A 104 6.74 26.49 -7.36
C VAL A 104 6.91 25.67 -6.08
N ILE A 105 7.30 24.40 -6.18
CA ILE A 105 7.49 23.48 -5.03
C ILE A 105 8.94 22.92 -5.06
N PRO A 106 9.97 23.77 -4.97
CA PRO A 106 11.37 23.37 -5.19
C PRO A 106 11.89 22.36 -4.17
N ASP A 107 11.29 22.29 -2.98
CA ASP A 107 11.68 21.34 -1.92
C ASP A 107 11.27 19.89 -2.24
N PHE A 108 10.43 19.68 -3.25
CA PHE A 108 10.08 18.34 -3.67
C PHE A 108 11.19 17.73 -4.54
N GLN A 109 11.98 16.86 -3.94
CA GLN A 109 13.04 16.13 -4.64
C GLN A 109 12.45 15.14 -5.65
N LEU A 110 12.31 15.60 -6.89
CA LEU A 110 11.87 14.75 -8.00
C LEU A 110 12.94 13.69 -8.33
N SER A 111 12.47 12.51 -8.75
CA SER A 111 13.27 11.47 -9.37
C SER A 111 12.72 11.19 -10.78
N TRP A 112 13.41 10.39 -11.56
CA TRP A 112 13.05 10.10 -12.95
C TRP A 112 11.59 9.66 -13.12
N HIS A 113 11.05 8.85 -12.22
CA HIS A 113 9.67 8.40 -12.29
C HIS A 113 8.64 9.53 -12.06
N HIS A 114 8.99 10.53 -11.30
CA HIS A 114 8.15 11.72 -11.13
C HIS A 114 8.08 12.55 -12.43
N LEU A 115 9.20 12.63 -13.17
CA LEU A 115 9.24 13.28 -14.47
C LEU A 115 8.36 12.53 -15.48
N GLU A 116 8.49 11.20 -15.50
CA GLU A 116 7.65 10.34 -16.33
C GLU A 116 6.16 10.48 -15.98
N TRP A 117 5.81 10.59 -14.69
CA TRP A 117 4.43 10.86 -14.29
C TRP A 117 3.90 12.19 -14.84
N GLY A 118 4.73 13.21 -14.90
CA GLY A 118 4.41 14.49 -15.53
C GLY A 118 4.02 14.32 -17.01
N GLU A 119 4.84 13.60 -17.76
CA GLU A 119 4.55 13.26 -19.16
C GLU A 119 3.25 12.46 -19.30
N LEU A 120 3.08 11.40 -18.52
CA LEU A 120 1.90 10.55 -18.58
C LEU A 120 0.60 11.33 -18.27
N VAL A 121 0.66 12.28 -17.36
CA VAL A 121 -0.47 13.18 -17.06
C VAL A 121 -0.89 14.00 -18.28
N HIS A 122 0.06 14.46 -19.10
CA HIS A 122 -0.25 15.20 -20.32
C HIS A 122 -0.79 14.31 -21.43
N GLN A 123 -0.28 13.08 -21.54
CA GLN A 123 -0.62 12.15 -22.61
C GLN A 123 -1.96 11.42 -22.40
N HIS A 124 -2.34 11.16 -21.14
CA HIS A 124 -3.46 10.26 -20.83
C HIS A 124 -4.59 10.93 -20.03
N LYS A 125 -5.82 10.77 -20.51
CA LYS A 125 -7.03 11.24 -19.81
C LYS A 125 -7.51 10.26 -18.74
N LYS A 126 -7.20 8.99 -18.88
CA LYS A 126 -7.48 7.91 -17.94
C LYS A 126 -6.17 7.22 -17.61
N LEU A 127 -5.62 7.56 -16.47
CA LEU A 127 -4.29 7.12 -16.03
C LEU A 127 -4.39 6.37 -14.72
N CYS A 128 -3.79 5.18 -14.66
CA CYS A 128 -3.64 4.41 -13.44
C CYS A 128 -2.15 4.16 -13.17
N ILE A 129 -1.65 4.64 -12.04
CA ILE A 129 -0.26 4.48 -11.62
C ILE A 129 -0.22 3.62 -10.37
N ASN A 130 0.28 2.42 -10.53
CA ASN A 130 0.58 1.51 -9.43
C ASN A 130 2.05 1.71 -9.06
N ALA A 131 2.33 2.27 -7.90
CA ALA A 131 3.72 2.48 -7.49
C ALA A 131 3.96 2.01 -6.06
N ALA A 132 5.19 1.62 -5.79
CA ALA A 132 5.63 1.17 -4.48
C ALA A 132 5.27 2.18 -3.38
N ARG A 133 4.99 1.67 -2.19
CA ARG A 133 4.71 2.50 -1.02
C ARG A 133 5.90 3.38 -0.66
N ASP A 134 5.64 4.60 -0.18
CA ASP A 134 6.63 5.60 0.22
C ASP A 134 7.50 6.16 -0.94
N HIS A 135 6.98 6.07 -2.20
CA HIS A 135 7.64 6.60 -3.39
C HIS A 135 6.97 7.87 -3.95
N GLY A 136 6.37 8.68 -3.08
CA GLY A 136 5.93 10.03 -3.42
C GLY A 136 4.56 10.15 -4.09
N LYS A 137 3.80 9.04 -4.31
CA LYS A 137 2.50 9.05 -5.01
C LYS A 137 1.55 10.16 -4.54
N SER A 138 1.19 10.12 -3.27
CA SER A 138 0.20 11.04 -2.71
C SER A 138 0.69 12.49 -2.71
N TYR A 139 1.98 12.70 -2.41
CA TYR A 139 2.55 14.05 -2.48
C TYR A 139 2.58 14.59 -3.91
N TYR A 140 2.88 13.74 -4.89
CA TYR A 140 2.88 14.14 -6.29
C TYR A 140 1.47 14.42 -6.82
N PHE A 141 0.51 13.49 -6.63
CA PHE A 141 -0.81 13.60 -7.24
C PHE A 141 -1.81 14.38 -6.38
N SER A 142 -1.90 14.08 -5.09
CA SER A 142 -2.89 14.73 -4.21
C SER A 142 -2.45 16.09 -3.69
N ASN A 143 -1.15 16.42 -3.79
CA ASN A 143 -0.63 17.76 -3.46
C ASN A 143 -0.16 18.50 -4.72
N ALA A 144 0.94 18.13 -5.35
CA ALA A 144 1.55 18.93 -6.43
C ALA A 144 0.68 19.01 -7.69
N TYR A 145 0.17 17.88 -8.21
CA TYR A 145 -0.75 17.88 -9.35
C TYR A 145 -2.08 18.57 -9.01
N ALA A 146 -2.63 18.36 -7.81
CA ALA A 146 -3.84 19.03 -7.38
C ALA A 146 -3.63 20.55 -7.29
N ALA A 147 -2.51 21.03 -6.73
CA ALA A 147 -2.13 22.43 -6.71
C ALA A 147 -2.03 23.00 -8.14
N TRP A 148 -1.39 22.26 -9.05
CA TRP A 148 -1.29 22.64 -10.45
C TRP A 148 -2.65 22.76 -11.13
N GLN A 149 -3.56 21.82 -10.95
CA GLN A 149 -4.91 21.89 -11.50
C GLN A 149 -5.69 23.09 -10.96
N LEU A 150 -5.53 23.44 -9.69
CA LEU A 150 -6.11 24.64 -9.10
C LEU A 150 -5.45 25.91 -9.65
N TYR A 151 -4.12 25.91 -9.79
CA TYR A 151 -3.33 27.06 -10.25
C TYR A 151 -3.64 27.45 -11.69
N ARG A 152 -3.66 26.48 -12.60
CA ARG A 152 -3.83 26.68 -14.04
C ARG A 152 -5.25 27.11 -14.45
N TYR A 153 -6.22 26.97 -13.55
CA TYR A 153 -7.57 27.38 -13.87
C TYR A 153 -7.67 28.91 -14.06
N LYS A 154 -8.09 29.30 -15.27
CA LYS A 154 -8.43 30.68 -15.60
C LYS A 154 -9.96 30.82 -15.70
N LYS A 155 -10.56 31.73 -14.92
CA LYS A 155 -11.99 31.99 -15.00
C LYS A 155 -12.31 32.53 -16.39
N PRO A 156 -13.26 31.93 -17.14
CA PRO A 156 -13.66 32.48 -18.43
C PRO A 156 -14.04 33.93 -18.31
N SER A 157 -13.52 34.78 -19.19
CA SER A 157 -13.91 36.20 -19.21
C SER A 157 -15.42 36.29 -19.51
N THR A 158 -16.16 37.00 -18.66
CA THR A 158 -17.59 37.25 -18.85
C THR A 158 -17.78 38.33 -19.89
N THR A 159 -17.44 38.05 -21.14
CA THR A 159 -17.91 38.92 -22.24
C THR A 159 -19.40 38.65 -22.45
N ARG A 160 -20.15 39.69 -22.75
CA ARG A 160 -21.63 39.67 -22.94
C ARG A 160 -22.17 38.62 -23.91
N TYR A 161 -21.30 37.88 -24.59
CA TYR A 161 -21.61 36.87 -25.60
C TYR A 161 -21.18 35.45 -25.22
N SER A 162 -20.57 35.19 -24.06
CA SER A 162 -20.24 33.84 -23.66
C SER A 162 -21.52 33.10 -23.24
N LYS A 163 -21.95 32.16 -24.09
CA LYS A 163 -22.93 31.15 -23.73
C LYS A 163 -22.49 30.52 -22.40
N ARG A 164 -23.47 30.04 -21.59
CA ARG A 164 -23.24 29.34 -20.30
C ARG A 164 -21.98 28.47 -20.36
N PRO A 165 -21.14 28.49 -19.30
CA PRO A 165 -19.94 27.63 -19.28
C PRO A 165 -20.36 26.22 -19.62
N THR A 166 -19.76 25.66 -20.66
CA THR A 166 -19.91 24.23 -20.95
C THR A 166 -19.35 23.42 -19.80
N ALA A 167 -19.80 22.18 -19.63
CA ALA A 167 -19.25 21.28 -18.62
C ALA A 167 -17.71 21.18 -18.69
N ALA A 168 -17.13 21.34 -19.87
CA ALA A 168 -15.69 21.40 -20.12
C ALA A 168 -14.97 22.61 -19.47
N SER A 169 -15.69 23.69 -19.10
CA SER A 169 -15.13 24.83 -18.36
C SER A 169 -15.29 24.70 -16.84
N SER A 170 -15.65 23.51 -16.34
CA SER A 170 -15.79 23.28 -14.91
C SER A 170 -14.42 23.35 -14.21
N ASN A 171 -14.36 24.25 -13.24
CA ASN A 171 -13.20 24.43 -12.35
C ASN A 171 -13.17 23.43 -11.18
N ARG A 172 -13.94 22.35 -11.24
CA ARG A 172 -14.15 21.44 -10.11
C ARG A 172 -13.33 20.17 -10.24
N GLY A 173 -12.56 19.86 -9.20
CA GLY A 173 -11.89 18.61 -8.97
C GLY A 173 -12.48 17.81 -7.81
N PHE A 174 -12.26 16.50 -7.81
CA PHE A 174 -12.54 15.63 -6.68
C PHE A 174 -11.30 14.80 -6.32
N LEU A 175 -11.07 14.64 -5.02
CA LEU A 175 -10.08 13.77 -4.44
C LEU A 175 -10.79 12.68 -3.65
N PHE A 176 -10.62 11.43 -4.06
CA PHE A 176 -11.11 10.26 -3.34
C PHE A 176 -9.96 9.51 -2.70
N SER A 177 -10.14 9.07 -1.46
CA SER A 177 -9.27 8.12 -0.79
C SER A 177 -10.09 7.06 -0.07
N PHE A 178 -9.48 6.00 0.46
CA PHE A 178 -10.22 4.89 1.08
C PHE A 178 -11.15 5.32 2.23
N SER A 179 -10.89 6.47 2.84
CA SER A 179 -11.75 7.06 3.87
C SER A 179 -11.88 8.57 3.69
N LEU A 180 -12.92 9.16 4.28
CA LEU A 180 -13.07 10.62 4.29
C LEU A 180 -11.93 11.29 5.08
N GLN A 181 -11.50 10.70 6.20
CA GLN A 181 -10.42 11.24 7.01
C GLN A 181 -9.12 11.32 6.21
N GLN A 182 -8.76 10.26 5.49
CA GLN A 182 -7.57 10.28 4.62
C GLN A 182 -7.64 11.37 3.55
N SER A 183 -8.83 11.58 2.95
CA SER A 183 -9.01 12.70 1.99
C SER A 183 -8.86 14.06 2.67
N VAL A 184 -9.29 14.20 3.91
CA VAL A 184 -9.11 15.44 4.70
C VAL A 184 -7.63 15.68 4.97
N ASP A 185 -6.90 14.65 5.42
CA ASP A 185 -5.47 14.76 5.69
C ASP A 185 -4.67 15.18 4.44
N LEU A 186 -5.00 14.61 3.27
CA LEU A 186 -4.41 15.00 1.98
C LEU A 186 -4.74 16.45 1.60
N LEU A 187 -5.99 16.90 1.84
CA LEU A 187 -6.37 18.30 1.61
C LEU A 187 -5.68 19.26 2.58
N GLU A 188 -5.38 18.85 3.80
CA GLU A 188 -4.63 19.67 4.75
C GLU A 188 -3.18 19.88 4.31
N ILE A 189 -2.53 18.83 3.78
CA ILE A 189 -1.19 18.96 3.17
C ILE A 189 -1.23 19.96 2.01
N LEU A 190 -2.20 19.84 1.11
CA LEU A 190 -2.36 20.75 -0.03
C LEU A 190 -2.60 22.20 0.42
N LYS A 191 -3.43 22.40 1.45
CA LYS A 191 -3.66 23.73 2.02
C LYS A 191 -2.39 24.32 2.61
N GLY A 192 -1.63 23.53 3.38
CA GLY A 192 -0.32 23.94 3.90
C GLY A 192 0.62 24.39 2.79
N THR A 193 0.73 23.59 1.72
CA THR A 193 1.52 23.95 0.53
C THR A 193 1.08 25.27 -0.10
N ILE A 194 -0.23 25.53 -0.18
CA ILE A 194 -0.77 26.79 -0.74
C ILE A 194 -0.52 27.97 0.21
N GLU A 195 -0.67 27.78 1.50
CA GLU A 195 -0.55 28.83 2.51
C GLU A 195 0.89 29.27 2.75
N GLU A 196 1.83 28.34 2.66
CA GLU A 196 3.25 28.57 2.89
C GLU A 196 3.99 29.11 1.65
N ASN A 197 3.45 28.87 0.45
CA ASN A 197 4.05 29.30 -0.81
C ASN A 197 3.45 30.60 -1.32
N GLU A 198 4.26 31.65 -1.47
CA GLU A 198 3.79 32.98 -1.86
C GLU A 198 3.10 33.01 -3.23
N ILE A 199 3.63 32.29 -4.23
CA ILE A 199 3.07 32.22 -5.59
C ILE A 199 1.68 31.57 -5.56
N LEU A 200 1.55 30.46 -4.83
CA LEU A 200 0.28 29.76 -4.69
C LEU A 200 -0.72 30.55 -3.87
N LYS A 201 -0.26 31.14 -2.77
CA LYS A 201 -1.09 31.94 -1.86
C LYS A 201 -1.68 33.15 -2.56
N GLU A 202 -0.90 33.89 -3.31
CA GLU A 202 -1.38 35.04 -4.06
C GLU A 202 -2.51 34.67 -5.02
N ARG A 203 -2.37 33.56 -5.74
CA ARG A 203 -3.31 33.14 -6.78
C ARG A 203 -4.51 32.34 -6.25
N LEU A 204 -4.29 31.49 -5.26
CA LEU A 204 -5.25 30.48 -4.83
C LEU A 204 -5.91 30.78 -3.48
N PHE A 205 -5.20 31.40 -2.53
CA PHE A 205 -5.73 31.57 -1.19
C PHE A 205 -6.95 32.50 -1.20
N PRO A 206 -8.12 32.08 -0.65
CA PRO A 206 -9.34 32.85 -0.75
C PRO A 206 -9.31 34.10 0.15
N GLN A 207 -10.04 35.14 -0.24
CA GLN A 207 -10.20 36.36 0.57
C GLN A 207 -10.96 36.11 1.88
N SER A 208 -11.82 35.08 1.93
CA SER A 208 -12.54 34.62 3.11
C SER A 208 -12.46 33.12 3.22
N THR A 209 -12.03 32.64 4.37
CA THR A 209 -11.84 31.19 4.64
C THR A 209 -13.11 30.52 5.17
N ALA A 210 -14.08 31.26 5.72
CA ALA A 210 -15.20 30.72 6.50
C ALA A 210 -16.00 29.61 5.82
N ASN A 211 -16.22 29.67 4.49
CA ASN A 211 -16.93 28.62 3.73
C ASN A 211 -16.11 28.04 2.58
N ASN A 212 -14.94 28.63 2.32
CA ASN A 212 -14.13 28.33 1.14
C ASN A 212 -12.94 27.41 1.45
N TRP A 213 -12.56 27.29 2.72
CA TRP A 213 -11.36 26.58 3.18
C TRP A 213 -11.72 25.58 4.29
N SER A 214 -12.74 24.75 4.01
CA SER A 214 -13.22 23.76 4.99
C SER A 214 -12.40 22.47 4.95
N ALA A 215 -12.56 21.59 5.94
CA ALA A 215 -11.84 20.30 5.98
C ALA A 215 -11.98 19.48 4.69
N THR A 216 -13.16 19.53 4.05
CA THR A 216 -13.46 18.72 2.86
C THR A 216 -13.55 19.49 1.55
N ASN A 217 -13.44 20.84 1.59
CA ASN A 217 -13.58 21.64 0.38
C ASN A 217 -12.56 22.78 0.36
N ILE A 218 -11.96 22.96 -0.80
CA ILE A 218 -11.13 24.10 -1.17
C ILE A 218 -11.85 24.87 -2.27
N VAL A 219 -12.07 26.16 -2.08
CA VAL A 219 -12.56 27.08 -3.10
C VAL A 219 -11.56 28.22 -3.21
N CYS A 220 -10.80 28.24 -4.28
CA CYS A 220 -9.71 29.17 -4.50
C CYS A 220 -10.19 30.57 -4.94
N ARG A 221 -9.32 31.60 -4.77
CA ARG A 221 -9.54 32.97 -5.21
C ARG A 221 -9.85 33.06 -6.71
N ASN A 222 -9.14 32.30 -7.55
CA ASN A 222 -9.37 32.22 -8.99
C ASN A 222 -10.69 31.52 -9.36
N GLY A 223 -11.40 30.91 -8.40
CA GLY A 223 -12.66 30.20 -8.58
C GLY A 223 -12.51 28.70 -8.80
N ALA A 224 -11.30 28.16 -8.81
CA ALA A 224 -11.06 26.70 -8.83
C ALA A 224 -11.56 26.05 -7.53
N ARG A 225 -11.96 24.77 -7.62
CA ARG A 225 -12.52 24.04 -6.48
C ARG A 225 -12.03 22.62 -6.43
N LEU A 226 -11.76 22.14 -5.22
CA LEU A 226 -11.46 20.74 -4.95
C LEU A 226 -12.28 20.24 -3.76
N THR A 227 -12.87 19.06 -3.90
CA THR A 227 -13.66 18.42 -2.84
C THR A 227 -13.07 17.04 -2.51
N GLY A 228 -12.74 16.81 -1.25
CA GLY A 228 -12.32 15.52 -0.72
C GLY A 228 -13.51 14.63 -0.34
N LYS A 229 -13.43 13.34 -0.65
CA LYS A 229 -14.46 12.33 -0.40
C LYS A 229 -13.83 10.98 -0.05
N GLY A 230 -14.49 10.23 0.81
CA GLY A 230 -14.16 8.82 0.99
C GLY A 230 -14.70 7.97 -0.16
N PHE A 231 -13.94 6.98 -0.58
CA PHE A 231 -14.36 6.00 -1.58
C PHE A 231 -15.59 5.23 -1.07
N GLY A 232 -16.59 5.05 -1.90
CA GLY A 232 -17.88 4.49 -1.50
C GLY A 232 -18.93 5.52 -1.01
N SER A 233 -18.58 6.81 -0.89
CA SER A 233 -19.51 7.85 -0.45
C SER A 233 -20.51 8.27 -1.55
N SER A 234 -21.70 8.76 -1.15
CA SER A 234 -22.69 9.30 -2.10
C SER A 234 -22.23 10.64 -2.67
N VAL A 235 -22.06 10.70 -3.99
CA VAL A 235 -21.57 11.90 -4.71
C VAL A 235 -22.36 12.21 -5.99
N ARG A 236 -23.62 11.78 -6.06
CA ARG A 236 -24.48 11.99 -7.24
C ARG A 236 -24.72 13.48 -7.52
N GLY A 237 -24.77 13.84 -8.80
CA GLY A 237 -25.08 15.20 -9.26
C GLY A 237 -23.87 16.15 -9.33
N ALA A 238 -22.67 15.71 -9.02
CA ALA A 238 -21.44 16.44 -9.27
C ALA A 238 -20.85 16.09 -10.64
N HIS A 239 -20.28 17.08 -11.32
CA HIS A 239 -19.70 16.93 -12.65
C HIS A 239 -18.30 17.56 -12.68
N PRO A 240 -17.26 16.88 -12.11
CA PRO A 240 -15.89 17.37 -12.10
C PRO A 240 -15.24 17.25 -13.47
N TYR A 241 -14.26 18.12 -13.72
CA TYR A 241 -13.39 18.06 -14.88
C TYR A 241 -12.15 17.18 -14.64
N TRP A 242 -11.74 17.03 -13.38
CA TRP A 242 -10.65 16.16 -13.00
C TRP A 242 -10.94 15.44 -11.69
N ILE A 243 -10.46 14.20 -11.60
CA ILE A 243 -10.63 13.34 -10.44
C ILE A 243 -9.28 12.70 -10.11
N ILE A 244 -8.93 12.68 -8.83
CA ILE A 244 -7.85 11.89 -8.28
C ILE A 244 -8.48 10.82 -7.38
N VAL A 245 -8.07 9.57 -7.54
CA VAL A 245 -8.32 8.48 -6.60
C VAL A 245 -6.98 8.05 -6.03
N ASP A 246 -6.71 8.41 -4.79
CA ASP A 246 -5.45 8.14 -4.11
C ASP A 246 -5.66 7.11 -3.02
N ASP A 247 -5.04 5.94 -3.19
CA ASP A 247 -5.20 4.77 -2.33
C ASP A 247 -6.69 4.51 -1.99
N GLY A 248 -7.52 4.37 -3.04
CA GLY A 248 -8.98 4.28 -2.89
C GLY A 248 -9.49 2.99 -2.27
N LEU A 249 -8.68 1.95 -2.18
CA LEU A 249 -9.05 0.64 -1.66
C LEU A 249 -8.67 0.51 -0.18
N LYS A 250 -9.47 -0.29 0.55
CA LYS A 250 -9.18 -0.71 1.93
C LYS A 250 -8.54 -2.09 1.94
N ASP A 251 -7.80 -2.41 3.00
CA ASP A 251 -7.15 -3.71 3.17
C ASP A 251 -8.11 -4.92 3.07
N ASN A 252 -9.40 -4.72 3.39
CA ASN A 252 -10.40 -5.77 3.32
C ASN A 252 -10.66 -6.32 1.90
N VAL A 253 -10.24 -5.61 0.84
CA VAL A 253 -10.33 -6.11 -0.54
C VAL A 253 -9.37 -7.30 -0.78
N ILE A 254 -8.33 -7.44 0.04
CA ILE A 254 -7.40 -8.57 -0.01
C ILE A 254 -8.16 -9.89 0.19
N TYR A 255 -9.06 -9.90 1.18
CA TYR A 255 -9.68 -11.11 1.72
C TYR A 255 -11.09 -11.37 1.19
N SER A 256 -11.71 -10.44 0.46
CA SER A 256 -13.11 -10.55 0.09
C SER A 256 -13.38 -10.16 -1.35
N SER A 257 -13.72 -11.16 -2.18
CA SER A 257 -14.17 -10.95 -3.56
C SER A 257 -15.39 -10.03 -3.64
N LEU A 258 -16.31 -10.14 -2.66
CA LEU A 258 -17.47 -9.25 -2.57
C LEU A 258 -17.06 -7.79 -2.39
N GLN A 259 -16.03 -7.51 -1.58
CA GLN A 259 -15.54 -6.14 -1.39
C GLN A 259 -14.80 -5.64 -2.63
N ARG A 260 -14.03 -6.51 -3.31
CA ARG A 260 -13.38 -6.17 -4.58
C ARG A 260 -14.44 -5.75 -5.61
N ASN A 261 -15.45 -6.59 -5.82
CA ASN A 261 -16.54 -6.32 -6.76
C ASN A 261 -17.30 -5.04 -6.41
N LYS A 262 -17.66 -4.83 -5.13
CA LYS A 262 -18.32 -3.58 -4.70
C LYS A 262 -17.47 -2.34 -4.97
N SER A 263 -16.17 -2.42 -4.77
CA SER A 263 -15.24 -1.30 -5.03
C SER A 263 -15.16 -0.98 -6.52
N THR A 264 -15.02 -2.00 -7.35
CA THR A 264 -14.99 -1.87 -8.81
C THR A 264 -16.32 -1.35 -9.36
N ASP A 265 -17.44 -1.89 -8.89
CA ASP A 265 -18.78 -1.42 -9.27
C ASP A 265 -19.01 0.04 -8.89
N TYR A 266 -18.63 0.43 -7.68
CA TYR A 266 -18.72 1.83 -7.25
C TYR A 266 -17.88 2.74 -8.13
N PHE A 267 -16.66 2.35 -8.45
CA PHE A 267 -15.78 3.12 -9.32
C PHE A 267 -16.43 3.35 -10.69
N HIS A 268 -16.90 2.28 -11.35
CA HIS A 268 -17.48 2.39 -12.68
C HIS A 268 -18.87 3.05 -12.70
N SER A 269 -19.73 2.70 -11.73
CA SER A 269 -21.11 3.18 -11.70
C SER A 269 -21.27 4.59 -11.14
N VAL A 270 -20.34 5.06 -10.30
CA VAL A 270 -20.43 6.36 -9.65
C VAL A 270 -19.31 7.29 -10.10
N ILE A 271 -18.05 6.95 -9.84
CA ILE A 271 -16.91 7.87 -10.08
C ILE A 271 -16.76 8.16 -11.57
N MET A 272 -16.75 7.12 -12.43
CA MET A 272 -16.61 7.31 -13.87
C MET A 272 -17.76 8.10 -14.50
N ASN A 273 -18.98 7.91 -14.00
CA ASN A 273 -20.16 8.61 -14.52
C ASN A 273 -20.25 10.07 -14.05
N MET A 274 -19.46 10.48 -13.06
CA MET A 274 -19.38 11.89 -12.66
C MET A 274 -18.50 12.71 -13.59
N LEU A 275 -17.44 12.09 -14.14
CA LEU A 275 -16.46 12.80 -14.96
C LEU A 275 -17.10 13.35 -16.23
N VAL A 276 -16.91 14.65 -16.48
CA VAL A 276 -17.42 15.29 -17.70
C VAL A 276 -16.67 14.77 -18.94
N PRO A 277 -17.29 14.79 -20.12
CA PRO A 277 -16.60 14.46 -21.37
C PRO A 277 -15.33 15.31 -21.56
N GLY A 278 -14.22 14.66 -21.88
CA GLY A 278 -12.90 15.31 -22.01
C GLY A 278 -12.18 15.58 -20.70
N GLY A 279 -12.81 15.28 -19.55
CA GLY A 279 -12.16 15.37 -18.25
C GLY A 279 -11.07 14.32 -18.04
N GLN A 280 -10.28 14.50 -17.00
CA GLN A 280 -9.16 13.62 -16.65
C GLN A 280 -9.41 12.89 -15.33
N ILE A 281 -9.06 11.62 -15.28
CA ILE A 281 -9.06 10.84 -14.06
C ILE A 281 -7.72 10.15 -13.87
N ILE A 282 -7.16 10.32 -12.67
CA ILE A 282 -5.92 9.69 -12.25
C ILE A 282 -6.22 8.80 -11.06
N VAL A 283 -5.87 7.53 -11.17
CA VAL A 283 -5.97 6.54 -10.11
C VAL A 283 -4.55 6.18 -9.69
N VAL A 284 -4.22 6.40 -8.43
CA VAL A 284 -2.91 6.05 -7.90
C VAL A 284 -3.05 5.16 -6.68
N GLY A 285 -2.15 4.21 -6.52
CA GLY A 285 -2.16 3.35 -5.35
C GLY A 285 -1.19 2.18 -5.47
N THR A 286 -1.37 1.26 -4.55
CA THR A 286 -0.64 -0.02 -4.53
C THR A 286 -1.66 -1.14 -4.71
N PRO A 287 -1.49 -2.06 -5.67
CA PRO A 287 -2.44 -3.15 -5.88
C PRO A 287 -2.38 -4.15 -4.72
N PHE A 288 -3.55 -4.52 -4.20
CA PHE A 288 -3.68 -5.48 -3.09
C PHE A 288 -3.91 -6.90 -3.59
N HIS A 289 -4.73 -7.06 -4.63
CA HIS A 289 -5.12 -8.35 -5.20
C HIS A 289 -5.15 -8.25 -6.73
N ALA A 290 -4.88 -9.37 -7.43
CA ALA A 290 -4.90 -9.37 -8.90
C ALA A 290 -6.25 -8.97 -9.50
N GLU A 291 -7.35 -9.25 -8.80
CA GLU A 291 -8.73 -8.94 -9.19
C GLU A 291 -9.31 -7.69 -8.50
N ASP A 292 -8.48 -6.82 -7.98
CA ASP A 292 -8.94 -5.54 -7.41
C ASP A 292 -9.19 -4.49 -8.52
N LEU A 293 -9.56 -3.28 -8.12
CA LEU A 293 -9.80 -2.18 -9.05
C LEU A 293 -8.59 -1.93 -9.98
N TYR A 294 -7.37 -1.99 -9.48
CA TYR A 294 -6.16 -1.76 -10.30
C TYR A 294 -5.97 -2.85 -11.34
N GLY A 295 -6.24 -4.11 -10.97
CA GLY A 295 -6.26 -5.25 -11.88
C GLY A 295 -7.37 -5.13 -12.94
N ASP A 296 -8.57 -4.72 -12.55
CA ASP A 296 -9.69 -4.48 -13.47
C ASP A 296 -9.34 -3.40 -14.50
N LEU A 297 -8.75 -2.28 -14.07
CA LEU A 297 -8.38 -1.18 -14.98
C LEU A 297 -7.36 -1.59 -16.04
N LYS A 298 -6.48 -2.57 -15.79
CA LYS A 298 -5.55 -3.11 -16.78
C LYS A 298 -6.27 -3.74 -17.99
N THR A 299 -7.47 -4.23 -17.78
CA THR A 299 -8.27 -4.89 -18.82
C THR A 299 -9.20 -3.94 -19.57
N LYS A 300 -9.35 -2.69 -19.12
CA LYS A 300 -10.32 -1.74 -19.68
C LYS A 300 -9.71 -0.89 -20.79
N ASN A 301 -10.40 -0.85 -21.93
CA ASN A 301 -10.00 0.00 -23.05
C ASN A 301 -9.99 1.48 -22.65
N GLY A 302 -8.96 2.19 -23.13
CA GLY A 302 -8.79 3.62 -22.93
C GLY A 302 -8.17 4.00 -21.57
N TRP A 303 -7.77 3.02 -20.75
CA TRP A 303 -6.93 3.22 -19.59
C TRP A 303 -5.46 2.97 -19.94
N PHE A 304 -4.59 3.87 -19.50
CA PHE A 304 -3.16 3.61 -19.44
C PHE A 304 -2.80 3.22 -18.02
N VAL A 305 -2.31 2.00 -17.85
CA VAL A 305 -1.95 1.44 -16.54
C VAL A 305 -0.47 1.10 -16.54
N ILE A 306 0.26 1.61 -15.56
CA ILE A 306 1.71 1.39 -15.44
C ILE A 306 2.08 1.06 -14.00
N GLU A 307 3.14 0.25 -13.83
CA GLU A 307 3.63 -0.21 -12.54
C GLU A 307 5.06 0.24 -12.28
N TYR A 308 5.29 0.76 -11.08
CA TYR A 308 6.59 1.24 -10.60
C TYR A 308 6.99 0.49 -9.32
N PRO A 309 7.57 -0.70 -9.43
CA PRO A 309 8.09 -1.42 -8.27
C PRO A 309 9.30 -0.70 -7.68
N ALA A 310 9.49 -0.77 -6.35
CA ALA A 310 10.65 -0.19 -5.67
C ALA A 310 11.97 -0.77 -6.18
N ILE A 311 11.95 -2.03 -6.63
CA ILE A 311 13.07 -2.74 -7.26
C ILE A 311 12.54 -3.39 -8.53
N PHE A 312 13.12 -3.02 -9.66
CA PHE A 312 12.81 -3.61 -10.95
C PHE A 312 13.44 -5.00 -11.12
N PRO A 313 12.96 -5.83 -12.08
CA PRO A 313 13.52 -7.16 -12.31
C PRO A 313 15.02 -7.15 -12.67
N ASP A 314 15.53 -6.07 -13.23
CA ASP A 314 16.94 -5.85 -13.57
C ASP A 314 17.79 -5.31 -12.41
N GLY A 315 17.18 -5.15 -11.21
CA GLY A 315 17.86 -4.69 -10.01
C GLY A 315 17.90 -3.16 -9.82
N ARG A 316 17.38 -2.39 -10.79
CA ARG A 316 17.26 -0.93 -10.62
C ARG A 316 16.32 -0.58 -9.47
N ILE A 317 16.64 0.51 -8.77
CA ILE A 317 15.83 1.06 -7.68
C ILE A 317 15.00 2.23 -8.23
N LEU A 318 13.72 2.30 -7.86
CA LEU A 318 12.79 3.31 -8.32
C LEU A 318 13.20 4.72 -7.89
N TRP A 319 13.60 4.90 -6.64
CA TRP A 319 14.00 6.20 -6.09
C TRP A 319 15.34 6.09 -5.34
N PRO A 320 16.47 6.02 -6.07
CA PRO A 320 17.78 5.78 -5.46
C PRO A 320 18.27 6.92 -4.55
N GLN A 321 17.75 8.15 -4.72
CA GLN A 321 18.08 9.28 -3.85
C GLN A 321 17.44 9.13 -2.46
N ARG A 322 16.37 8.35 -2.32
CA ARG A 322 15.64 8.14 -1.07
C ARG A 322 15.87 6.77 -0.46
N TRP A 323 16.01 5.75 -1.27
CA TRP A 323 16.09 4.35 -0.84
C TRP A 323 17.34 3.68 -1.41
N SER A 324 18.21 3.17 -0.55
CA SER A 324 19.25 2.25 -0.98
C SER A 324 18.69 0.83 -1.15
N PHE A 325 19.41 -0.01 -1.89
CA PHE A 325 19.06 -1.44 -1.99
C PHE A 325 19.05 -2.11 -0.61
N LYS A 326 19.99 -1.73 0.27
CA LYS A 326 20.07 -2.22 1.64
C LYS A 326 18.80 -1.87 2.43
N ASP A 327 18.37 -0.60 2.41
CA ASP A 327 17.16 -0.17 3.14
C ASP A 327 15.93 -0.95 2.69
N LEU A 328 15.81 -1.23 1.38
CA LEU A 328 14.71 -2.03 0.85
C LEU A 328 14.80 -3.50 1.27
N MET A 329 16.00 -4.08 1.38
CA MET A 329 16.18 -5.43 1.90
C MET A 329 15.90 -5.51 3.40
N ASP A 330 16.36 -4.55 4.20
CA ASP A 330 16.05 -4.45 5.62
C ASP A 330 14.52 -4.30 5.85
N LYS A 331 13.86 -3.52 4.97
CA LYS A 331 12.39 -3.40 4.96
C LYS A 331 11.70 -4.73 4.61
N LYS A 332 12.23 -5.48 3.64
CA LYS A 332 11.75 -6.82 3.28
C LYS A 332 11.89 -7.79 4.44
N GLU A 333 13.04 -7.81 5.11
CA GLU A 333 13.27 -8.64 6.28
C GLU A 333 12.30 -8.31 7.43
N THR A 334 12.01 -7.01 7.60
CA THR A 334 11.08 -6.55 8.65
C THR A 334 9.62 -6.88 8.36
N GLN A 335 9.17 -6.74 7.13
CA GLN A 335 7.76 -6.92 6.74
C GLN A 335 7.42 -8.35 6.31
N GLY A 336 8.42 -9.15 5.91
CA GLY A 336 8.25 -10.44 5.24
C GLY A 336 7.98 -10.31 3.74
N SER A 337 8.25 -11.39 2.99
CA SER A 337 8.24 -11.36 1.52
C SER A 337 6.87 -11.09 0.92
N ILE A 338 5.79 -11.55 1.55
CA ILE A 338 4.41 -11.38 1.05
C ILE A 338 4.03 -9.90 1.07
N ILE A 339 4.21 -9.24 2.23
CA ILE A 339 3.88 -7.81 2.39
C ILE A 339 4.81 -6.98 1.50
N PHE A 340 6.10 -7.28 1.49
CA PHE A 340 7.07 -6.56 0.66
C PHE A 340 6.76 -6.69 -0.83
N SER A 341 6.39 -7.88 -1.32
CA SER A 341 6.00 -8.09 -2.73
C SER A 341 4.79 -7.25 -3.12
N ARG A 342 3.79 -7.17 -2.25
CA ARG A 342 2.60 -6.36 -2.49
C ARG A 342 2.91 -4.86 -2.40
N GLU A 343 3.44 -4.40 -1.27
CA GLU A 343 3.59 -2.97 -0.97
C GLU A 343 4.75 -2.31 -1.74
N ASN A 344 5.82 -3.07 -2.02
CA ASN A 344 7.03 -2.49 -2.61
C ASN A 344 7.33 -3.00 -4.02
N LEU A 345 6.84 -4.17 -4.43
CA LEU A 345 7.09 -4.67 -5.78
C LEU A 345 5.87 -4.57 -6.71
N CYS A 346 4.77 -3.98 -6.24
CA CYS A 346 3.51 -3.89 -6.98
C CYS A 346 3.01 -5.27 -7.48
N ARG A 347 3.37 -6.34 -6.78
CA ARG A 347 2.94 -7.70 -7.09
C ARG A 347 1.80 -8.06 -6.17
N PRO A 348 0.55 -7.94 -6.64
CA PRO A 348 -0.62 -8.27 -5.84
C PRO A 348 -0.67 -9.77 -5.57
N ILE A 349 -1.41 -10.13 -4.52
CA ILE A 349 -1.66 -11.52 -4.15
C ILE A 349 -2.55 -12.17 -5.21
N THR A 350 -2.28 -13.43 -5.54
CA THR A 350 -3.08 -14.25 -6.45
C THR A 350 -3.73 -15.40 -5.70
N ASN A 351 -4.86 -15.89 -6.22
CA ASN A 351 -5.67 -16.92 -5.58
C ASN A 351 -5.01 -18.30 -5.42
N GLU A 352 -3.83 -18.56 -5.99
CA GLU A 352 -3.24 -19.90 -6.04
C GLU A 352 -1.95 -20.06 -5.22
N SER A 353 -1.56 -19.06 -4.45
CA SER A 353 -0.28 -19.09 -3.73
C SER A 353 -0.46 -19.48 -2.27
N SER A 354 0.02 -20.68 -1.88
CA SER A 354 0.18 -21.01 -0.47
C SER A 354 1.08 -19.98 0.22
N ILE A 355 0.64 -19.48 1.37
CA ILE A 355 1.45 -18.56 2.18
C ILE A 355 2.54 -19.27 2.98
N PHE A 356 2.49 -20.61 3.02
CA PHE A 356 3.52 -21.47 3.62
C PHE A 356 4.17 -22.36 2.56
N PRO A 357 4.98 -21.80 1.63
CA PRO A 357 5.68 -22.62 0.64
C PRO A 357 6.57 -23.67 1.29
N MET A 358 6.70 -24.83 0.64
CA MET A 358 7.47 -25.98 1.13
C MET A 358 8.91 -25.60 1.50
N GLU A 359 9.48 -24.61 0.83
CA GLU A 359 10.84 -24.13 1.09
C GLU A 359 10.97 -23.52 2.51
N ILE A 360 10.06 -22.63 2.91
CA ILE A 360 10.11 -22.01 4.24
C ILE A 360 9.79 -23.03 5.35
N LEU A 361 8.83 -23.93 5.10
CA LEU A 361 8.53 -25.01 6.03
C LEU A 361 9.73 -25.93 6.24
N THR A 362 10.46 -26.28 5.18
CA THR A 362 11.64 -27.13 5.27
C THR A 362 12.79 -26.49 6.05
N ARG A 363 12.91 -25.17 6.01
CA ARG A 363 13.94 -24.45 6.79
C ARG A 363 13.70 -24.50 8.31
N SER A 364 12.47 -24.69 8.76
CA SER A 364 12.14 -24.78 10.18
C SER A 364 12.53 -26.10 10.84
N LEU A 365 12.99 -27.11 10.09
CA LEU A 365 13.21 -28.44 10.58
C LEU A 365 14.53 -28.61 11.34
N LEU A 366 14.43 -29.12 12.58
CA LEU A 366 15.56 -29.54 13.40
C LEU A 366 15.78 -31.05 13.24
N ARG A 367 16.87 -31.41 12.57
CA ARG A 367 17.18 -32.80 12.15
C ARG A 367 18.04 -33.61 13.12
N MET A 368 18.52 -33.00 14.21
CA MET A 368 19.36 -33.67 15.20
C MET A 368 18.53 -34.64 16.03
N GLU A 369 19.05 -35.82 16.32
CA GLU A 369 18.35 -36.94 17.00
C GLU A 369 17.81 -36.57 18.38
N ASN A 370 18.44 -35.64 19.09
CA ASN A 370 18.01 -35.19 20.40
C ASN A 370 16.87 -34.14 20.36
N TYR A 371 16.51 -33.63 19.17
CA TYR A 371 15.38 -32.72 19.01
C TYR A 371 14.16 -33.48 18.52
N THR A 372 13.31 -33.88 19.47
CA THR A 372 12.08 -34.63 19.22
C THR A 372 10.91 -33.93 19.90
N LEU A 373 9.69 -34.21 19.46
CA LEU A 373 8.50 -33.88 20.24
C LEU A 373 8.50 -34.64 21.55
N VAL A 374 8.17 -33.99 22.63
CA VAL A 374 8.29 -34.49 24.00
C VAL A 374 6.95 -34.49 24.73
N ASP A 375 6.85 -35.21 25.85
CA ASP A 375 5.67 -35.29 26.69
C ASP A 375 5.73 -34.41 27.94
N SER A 376 6.90 -33.83 28.22
CA SER A 376 7.09 -32.86 29.30
C SER A 376 8.16 -31.81 28.96
N ARG A 377 8.09 -30.66 29.65
CA ARG A 377 9.04 -29.54 29.44
C ARG A 377 10.50 -29.98 29.73
N GLU A 378 10.68 -30.82 30.71
CA GLU A 378 12.01 -31.26 31.20
C GLU A 378 12.73 -32.16 30.21
N GLU A 379 12.01 -32.84 29.33
CA GLU A 379 12.58 -33.78 28.32
C GLU A 379 13.20 -33.03 27.13
N PHE A 380 12.83 -31.78 26.89
CA PHE A 380 13.39 -31.04 25.77
C PHE A 380 14.82 -30.55 26.09
N PRO A 381 15.76 -30.65 25.14
CA PRO A 381 17.17 -30.33 25.43
C PRO A 381 17.48 -28.85 25.69
N VAL A 382 16.58 -27.96 25.32
CA VAL A 382 16.71 -26.53 25.51
C VAL A 382 15.75 -26.06 26.61
N LYS A 383 16.21 -25.14 27.46
CA LYS A 383 15.36 -24.48 28.46
C LYS A 383 14.82 -23.16 27.90
N PHE A 384 13.55 -22.97 28.00
CA PHE A 384 12.86 -21.77 27.50
C PHE A 384 12.48 -20.84 28.65
N SER A 385 12.54 -19.53 28.39
CA SER A 385 12.07 -18.51 29.35
C SER A 385 10.56 -18.60 29.55
N LYS A 386 9.85 -18.86 28.46
CA LYS A 386 8.38 -18.98 28.44
C LYS A 386 7.93 -20.24 27.73
N VAL A 387 6.77 -20.72 28.13
CA VAL A 387 6.04 -21.79 27.41
C VAL A 387 4.61 -21.31 27.16
N VAL A 388 4.16 -21.44 25.92
CA VAL A 388 2.79 -21.04 25.53
C VAL A 388 2.07 -22.19 24.85
N VAL A 389 0.73 -22.15 24.87
CA VAL A 389 -0.11 -23.16 24.23
C VAL A 389 -1.17 -22.47 23.38
N GLY A 390 -1.36 -22.96 22.15
CA GLY A 390 -2.51 -22.62 21.31
C GLY A 390 -3.47 -23.81 21.26
N CYS A 391 -4.74 -23.57 21.49
CA CYS A 391 -5.77 -24.60 21.53
C CYS A 391 -6.89 -24.31 20.53
N ASP A 392 -7.07 -25.20 19.58
CA ASP A 392 -8.23 -25.29 18.69
C ASP A 392 -9.06 -26.51 19.07
N PHE A 393 -10.30 -26.30 19.53
CA PHE A 393 -11.17 -27.33 20.09
C PHE A 393 -12.18 -27.85 19.05
N ALA A 394 -12.31 -29.16 18.93
CA ALA A 394 -13.39 -29.77 18.15
C ALA A 394 -14.74 -29.69 18.90
N ILE A 395 -15.77 -29.19 18.21
CA ILE A 395 -17.10 -28.99 18.79
C ILE A 395 -17.99 -30.25 18.66
N SER A 396 -17.73 -31.10 17.67
CA SER A 396 -18.61 -32.23 17.29
C SER A 396 -17.87 -33.57 17.31
N ALA A 397 -18.55 -34.61 17.81
CA ALA A 397 -18.04 -36.00 17.79
C ALA A 397 -18.52 -36.81 16.56
N ASN A 398 -19.14 -36.17 15.55
CA ASN A 398 -19.72 -36.85 14.39
C ASN A 398 -18.68 -37.22 13.32
N VAL A 399 -19.03 -38.11 12.39
CA VAL A 399 -18.17 -38.65 11.31
C VAL A 399 -17.65 -37.59 10.29
N GLY A 400 -17.85 -36.33 10.50
CA GLY A 400 -17.30 -35.19 9.75
C GLY A 400 -16.65 -34.15 10.65
N ALA A 401 -16.42 -34.47 11.93
CA ALA A 401 -15.90 -33.54 12.93
C ALA A 401 -14.47 -33.05 12.57
N ASP A 402 -14.18 -31.82 12.99
CA ASP A 402 -12.84 -31.26 12.98
C ASP A 402 -11.95 -31.93 14.03
N TYR A 403 -10.65 -31.70 13.94
CA TYR A 403 -9.70 -32.20 14.91
C TYR A 403 -9.60 -31.21 16.09
N ALA A 404 -9.47 -31.73 17.30
CA ALA A 404 -8.96 -30.96 18.41
C ALA A 404 -7.43 -30.93 18.32
N VAL A 405 -6.85 -29.74 18.28
CA VAL A 405 -5.39 -29.56 18.14
C VAL A 405 -4.87 -28.61 19.22
N PHE A 406 -3.88 -29.09 20.00
CA PHE A 406 -3.19 -28.29 21.00
C PHE A 406 -1.69 -28.33 20.70
N SER A 407 -1.10 -27.16 20.43
CA SER A 407 0.34 -27.02 20.19
C SER A 407 1.01 -26.34 21.37
N VAL A 408 2.11 -26.93 21.84
CA VAL A 408 2.92 -26.42 22.97
C VAL A 408 4.23 -25.89 22.42
N TRP A 409 4.57 -24.66 22.77
CA TRP A 409 5.73 -23.96 22.25
C TRP A 409 6.62 -23.41 23.36
N GLY A 410 7.93 -23.64 23.25
CA GLY A 410 8.95 -22.94 24.01
C GLY A 410 9.34 -21.65 23.30
N ILE A 411 9.44 -20.57 24.05
CA ILE A 411 9.80 -19.25 23.54
C ILE A 411 11.16 -18.83 24.10
N ASP A 412 12.08 -18.45 23.23
CA ASP A 412 13.28 -17.73 23.59
C ASP A 412 13.02 -16.22 23.40
N GLU A 413 12.83 -15.50 24.49
CA GLU A 413 12.53 -14.05 24.46
C GLU A 413 13.69 -13.19 23.94
N LEU A 414 14.93 -13.68 24.00
CA LEU A 414 16.09 -12.94 23.53
C LEU A 414 16.21 -12.96 22.01
N THR A 415 15.91 -14.10 21.40
CA THR A 415 16.01 -14.31 19.95
C THR A 415 14.66 -14.22 19.25
N ASP A 416 13.55 -14.14 19.99
CA ASP A 416 12.18 -14.24 19.50
C ASP A 416 11.93 -15.53 18.68
N GLU A 417 12.58 -16.62 19.08
CA GLU A 417 12.43 -17.92 18.44
C GLU A 417 11.35 -18.76 19.15
N ARG A 418 10.64 -19.56 18.36
CA ARG A 418 9.54 -20.43 18.80
C ARG A 418 9.88 -21.87 18.46
N TRP A 419 9.84 -22.74 19.48
CA TRP A 419 10.23 -24.14 19.38
C TRP A 419 9.03 -25.03 19.70
N LEU A 420 8.59 -25.84 18.74
CA LEU A 420 7.49 -26.79 18.98
C LEU A 420 7.96 -27.89 19.92
N LEU A 421 7.33 -28.00 21.07
CA LEU A 421 7.63 -28.99 22.09
C LEU A 421 6.74 -30.22 21.97
N HIS A 422 5.42 -29.98 21.75
CA HIS A 422 4.40 -31.03 21.73
C HIS A 422 3.25 -30.63 20.79
N LEU A 423 2.66 -31.64 20.16
CA LEU A 423 1.45 -31.47 19.36
C LEU A 423 0.47 -32.61 19.69
N TYR A 424 -0.68 -32.25 20.24
CA TYR A 424 -1.83 -33.13 20.32
C TYR A 424 -2.76 -32.88 19.15
N ARG A 425 -3.23 -33.97 18.51
CA ARG A 425 -4.23 -33.89 17.43
C ARG A 425 -5.10 -35.14 17.46
N GLU A 426 -6.41 -34.97 17.68
CA GLU A 426 -7.33 -36.10 17.71
C GLU A 426 -8.70 -35.73 17.14
N LYS A 427 -9.28 -36.63 16.36
CA LYS A 427 -10.57 -36.45 15.71
C LYS A 427 -11.70 -36.97 16.59
N GLY A 428 -12.76 -36.16 16.74
CA GLY A 428 -13.97 -36.59 17.44
C GLY A 428 -13.81 -36.76 18.96
N ALA A 429 -12.75 -36.19 19.55
CA ALA A 429 -12.53 -36.19 21.00
C ALA A 429 -13.68 -35.43 21.71
N LYS A 430 -14.23 -36.03 22.75
CA LYS A 430 -15.32 -35.42 23.56
C LYS A 430 -14.76 -34.35 24.48
N PHE A 431 -15.64 -33.47 24.96
CA PHE A 431 -15.28 -32.38 25.88
C PHE A 431 -14.37 -32.82 27.04
N PHE A 432 -14.75 -33.88 27.78
CA PHE A 432 -13.95 -34.36 28.90
C PHE A 432 -12.58 -34.92 28.48
N GLU A 433 -12.50 -35.52 27.32
CA GLU A 433 -11.24 -36.06 26.77
C GLU A 433 -10.29 -34.92 26.43
N GLN A 434 -10.78 -33.89 25.74
CA GLN A 434 -10.00 -32.70 25.41
C GLN A 434 -9.55 -31.97 26.68
N MET A 435 -10.43 -31.77 27.67
CA MET A 435 -10.06 -31.18 28.95
C MET A 435 -9.02 -32.00 29.72
N ASN A 436 -9.11 -33.32 29.68
CA ASN A 436 -8.11 -34.19 30.32
C ASN A 436 -6.74 -34.07 29.67
N VAL A 437 -6.70 -33.91 28.36
CA VAL A 437 -5.44 -33.63 27.62
C VAL A 437 -4.88 -32.27 28.03
N LEU A 438 -5.71 -31.26 28.09
CA LEU A 438 -5.29 -29.92 28.49
C LEU A 438 -4.73 -29.89 29.92
N ARG A 439 -5.38 -30.58 30.88
CA ARG A 439 -4.86 -30.74 32.25
C ARG A 439 -3.51 -31.40 32.29
N ARG A 440 -3.28 -32.45 31.45
CA ARG A 440 -1.97 -33.09 31.33
C ARG A 440 -0.93 -32.14 30.75
N ILE A 441 -1.26 -31.38 29.70
CA ILE A 441 -0.37 -30.37 29.12
C ILE A 441 -0.03 -29.32 30.18
N ASN A 442 -1.02 -28.78 30.88
CA ASN A 442 -0.82 -27.77 31.92
C ASN A 442 0.13 -28.29 33.03
N SER A 443 -0.08 -29.51 33.49
CA SER A 443 0.74 -30.12 34.55
C SER A 443 2.19 -30.43 34.11
N ARG A 444 2.39 -30.88 32.87
CA ARG A 444 3.70 -31.36 32.38
C ARG A 444 4.54 -30.23 31.76
N PHE A 445 3.93 -29.27 31.11
CA PHE A 445 4.65 -28.17 30.44
C PHE A 445 4.63 -26.86 31.23
N ARG A 446 3.69 -26.71 32.18
CA ARG A 446 3.54 -25.49 33.02
C ARG A 446 3.56 -24.24 32.17
N PRO A 447 2.63 -24.09 31.23
CA PRO A 447 2.61 -22.93 30.33
C PRO A 447 2.40 -21.63 31.10
N ASP A 448 3.04 -20.57 30.61
CA ASP A 448 2.85 -19.22 31.13
C ASP A 448 1.56 -18.59 30.59
N LEU A 449 1.10 -19.04 29.41
CA LEU A 449 -0.17 -18.61 28.81
C LEU A 449 -0.73 -19.67 27.87
N ILE A 450 -2.04 -19.87 27.94
CA ILE A 450 -2.81 -20.73 27.03
C ILE A 450 -3.82 -19.84 26.32
N VAL A 451 -3.76 -19.76 24.98
CA VAL A 451 -4.80 -19.07 24.18
C VAL A 451 -5.69 -20.12 23.53
N MET A 452 -6.97 -19.97 23.77
CA MET A 452 -8.02 -20.86 23.28
C MET A 452 -8.96 -20.13 22.35
N GLU A 453 -9.41 -20.80 21.30
CA GLU A 453 -10.51 -20.25 20.52
C GLU A 453 -11.78 -20.13 21.40
N ASN A 454 -12.46 -18.99 21.30
CA ASN A 454 -13.63 -18.65 22.13
C ASN A 454 -14.83 -18.25 21.26
N ASN A 455 -15.19 -19.12 20.33
CA ASN A 455 -16.45 -18.99 19.59
C ASN A 455 -17.59 -19.55 20.43
N THR A 456 -18.84 -19.22 20.09
CA THR A 456 -20.07 -19.44 20.92
C THR A 456 -20.16 -20.78 21.67
N PHE A 457 -19.63 -21.88 21.11
CA PHE A 457 -19.64 -23.19 21.73
C PHE A 457 -18.35 -23.55 22.47
N GLN A 458 -17.27 -22.83 22.25
CA GLN A 458 -15.96 -23.10 22.84
C GLN A 458 -15.73 -22.36 24.16
N GLN A 459 -16.60 -21.40 24.47
CA GLN A 459 -16.55 -20.62 25.71
C GLN A 459 -16.53 -21.52 26.97
N ILE A 460 -17.23 -22.66 26.97
CA ILE A 460 -17.26 -23.60 28.09
C ILE A 460 -15.86 -24.18 28.40
N PHE A 461 -14.99 -24.34 27.41
CA PHE A 461 -13.63 -24.82 27.64
C PHE A 461 -12.80 -23.75 28.36
N VAL A 462 -12.92 -22.48 27.95
CA VAL A 462 -12.23 -21.35 28.58
C VAL A 462 -12.69 -21.20 30.04
N GLU A 463 -13.99 -21.16 30.29
CA GLU A 463 -14.57 -21.02 31.64
C GLU A 463 -14.18 -22.19 32.56
N THR A 464 -14.17 -23.42 32.04
CA THR A 464 -13.75 -24.60 32.81
C THR A 464 -12.26 -24.52 33.16
N ALA A 465 -11.40 -24.20 32.19
CA ALA A 465 -9.97 -24.11 32.42
C ALA A 465 -9.59 -22.97 33.38
N ASP A 466 -10.25 -21.82 33.28
CA ASP A 466 -10.09 -20.67 34.17
C ASP A 466 -10.50 -21.05 35.61
N THR A 467 -11.66 -21.69 35.78
CA THR A 467 -12.15 -22.19 37.08
C THR A 467 -11.16 -23.18 37.71
N GLU A 468 -10.43 -23.95 36.91
CA GLU A 468 -9.38 -24.88 37.37
C GLU A 468 -8.02 -24.18 37.63
N GLY A 469 -7.95 -22.85 37.46
CA GLY A 469 -6.76 -22.05 37.74
C GLY A 469 -5.65 -22.18 36.67
N MET A 470 -6.00 -22.56 35.46
CA MET A 470 -5.04 -22.56 34.34
C MET A 470 -4.83 -21.14 33.80
N PRO A 471 -3.64 -20.78 33.29
CA PRO A 471 -3.35 -19.44 32.74
C PRO A 471 -3.96 -19.31 31.33
N VAL A 472 -5.29 -19.19 31.24
CA VAL A 472 -6.03 -19.21 29.97
C VAL A 472 -6.57 -17.85 29.58
N ILE A 473 -6.61 -17.59 28.27
CA ILE A 473 -7.32 -16.48 27.66
C ILE A 473 -8.13 -17.00 26.48
N GLY A 474 -9.42 -16.67 26.45
CA GLY A 474 -10.25 -16.88 25.27
C GLY A 474 -9.96 -15.86 24.18
N HIS A 475 -9.89 -16.29 22.94
CA HIS A 475 -9.75 -15.45 21.78
C HIS A 475 -10.87 -15.72 20.78
N THR A 476 -11.68 -14.70 20.49
CA THR A 476 -12.76 -14.83 19.49
C THR A 476 -12.16 -14.72 18.12
N THR A 477 -12.13 -15.82 17.38
CA THR A 477 -11.57 -15.88 16.04
C THR A 477 -12.50 -15.15 15.06
N GLY A 478 -11.92 -14.21 14.32
CA GLY A 478 -12.62 -13.40 13.34
C GLY A 478 -11.73 -13.08 12.14
N ILE A 479 -11.78 -11.81 11.71
CA ILE A 479 -10.97 -11.30 10.60
C ILE A 479 -9.47 -11.27 10.96
N ASP A 480 -9.14 -11.22 12.22
CA ASP A 480 -7.78 -11.17 12.76
C ASP A 480 -6.92 -12.41 12.43
N LYS A 481 -7.52 -13.59 12.23
CA LYS A 481 -6.85 -14.79 11.71
C LYS A 481 -6.19 -14.54 10.34
N TYR A 482 -6.73 -13.61 9.58
CA TYR A 482 -6.26 -13.23 8.24
C TYR A 482 -5.47 -11.92 8.22
N ASP A 483 -5.32 -11.27 9.37
CA ASP A 483 -4.58 -10.02 9.49
C ASP A 483 -3.09 -10.21 9.17
N LEU A 484 -2.52 -9.25 8.44
CA LEU A 484 -1.14 -9.33 7.97
C LEU A 484 -0.10 -9.22 9.08
N LYS A 485 -0.47 -8.62 10.20
CA LYS A 485 0.45 -8.33 11.31
C LYS A 485 0.34 -9.32 12.46
N THR A 486 -0.81 -9.97 12.58
CA THR A 486 -1.13 -10.83 13.74
C THR A 486 -1.70 -12.18 13.36
N GLY A 487 -2.10 -12.38 12.10
CA GLY A 487 -2.74 -13.61 11.60
C GLY A 487 -1.75 -14.61 10.97
N TRP A 488 -2.27 -15.49 10.16
CA TRP A 488 -1.49 -16.48 9.42
C TRP A 488 -0.35 -15.89 8.56
N PRO A 489 -0.50 -14.71 7.92
CA PRO A 489 0.62 -14.10 7.20
C PRO A 489 1.78 -13.69 8.11
N HIS A 490 1.49 -13.27 9.35
CA HIS A 490 2.54 -13.03 10.35
C HIS A 490 3.27 -14.32 10.71
N LEU A 491 2.52 -15.39 10.97
CA LEU A 491 3.10 -16.71 11.25
C LEU A 491 3.99 -17.19 10.09
N SER A 492 3.55 -17.00 8.84
CA SER A 492 4.37 -17.30 7.66
C SER A 492 5.68 -16.50 7.64
N THR A 493 5.64 -15.22 8.01
CA THR A 493 6.84 -14.39 8.12
C THR A 493 7.83 -14.93 9.17
N LEU A 494 7.34 -15.49 10.28
CA LEU A 494 8.20 -16.11 11.28
C LEU A 494 8.90 -17.38 10.75
N PHE A 495 8.18 -18.20 9.98
CA PHE A 495 8.80 -19.33 9.27
C PHE A 495 9.87 -18.86 8.29
N GLU A 496 9.58 -17.85 7.50
CA GLU A 496 10.51 -17.28 6.51
C GLU A 496 11.79 -16.75 7.17
N ARG A 497 11.66 -16.09 8.32
CA ARG A 497 12.78 -15.57 9.11
C ARG A 497 13.58 -16.65 9.86
N GLY A 498 13.15 -17.91 9.80
CA GLY A 498 13.77 -18.98 10.57
C GLY A 498 13.56 -18.89 12.08
N LYS A 499 12.47 -18.24 12.51
CA LYS A 499 12.11 -18.09 13.93
C LYS A 499 11.28 -19.26 14.46
N ILE A 500 10.85 -20.17 13.60
CA ILE A 500 10.07 -21.36 13.95
C ILE A 500 10.96 -22.59 13.85
N HIS A 501 10.96 -23.42 14.88
CA HIS A 501 11.73 -24.64 14.96
C HIS A 501 10.83 -25.86 15.21
N ILE A 502 10.83 -26.82 14.28
CA ILE A 502 10.05 -28.07 14.34
C ILE A 502 11.01 -29.24 14.47
N PRO A 503 11.03 -29.95 15.62
CA PRO A 503 11.90 -31.08 15.83
C PRO A 503 11.44 -32.31 15.03
N ILE A 504 12.39 -33.04 14.42
CA ILE A 504 12.14 -34.25 13.63
C ILE A 504 13.15 -35.38 13.91
N GLY A 505 13.75 -35.39 15.10
CA GLY A 505 14.82 -36.30 15.45
C GLY A 505 14.40 -37.77 15.57
N ASN A 506 13.11 -38.09 15.69
CA ASN A 506 12.61 -39.46 15.73
C ASN A 506 11.45 -39.69 14.73
N VAL A 507 11.06 -40.96 14.58
CA VAL A 507 10.02 -41.38 13.61
C VAL A 507 8.66 -40.71 13.90
N TYR A 508 8.28 -40.62 15.17
CA TYR A 508 7.03 -39.94 15.57
C TYR A 508 7.02 -38.47 15.17
N SER A 509 8.07 -37.73 15.49
CA SER A 509 8.19 -36.33 15.14
C SER A 509 8.19 -36.11 13.61
N GLN A 510 8.76 -37.03 12.84
CA GLN A 510 8.70 -37.00 11.36
C GLN A 510 7.27 -37.18 10.83
N GLN A 511 6.49 -38.10 11.42
CA GLN A 511 5.08 -38.28 11.03
C GLN A 511 4.25 -37.05 11.36
N VAL A 512 4.45 -36.44 12.52
CA VAL A 512 3.78 -35.20 12.91
C VAL A 512 4.16 -34.04 11.98
N LYS A 513 5.42 -33.93 11.58
CA LYS A 513 5.88 -32.96 10.57
C LYS A 513 5.09 -33.06 9.26
N ASP A 514 4.80 -34.29 8.78
CA ASP A 514 4.05 -34.45 7.54
C ASP A 514 2.61 -33.90 7.67
N LEU A 515 1.97 -34.08 8.82
CA LEU A 515 0.66 -33.49 9.11
C LEU A 515 0.72 -31.95 9.18
N ILE A 516 1.74 -31.39 9.84
CA ILE A 516 1.97 -29.95 9.92
C ILE A 516 2.16 -29.36 8.52
N PHE A 517 2.98 -29.97 7.69
CA PHE A 517 3.28 -29.51 6.33
C PHE A 517 2.06 -29.58 5.41
N GLN A 518 1.25 -30.63 5.56
CA GLN A 518 0.00 -30.76 4.80
C GLN A 518 -1.00 -29.66 5.18
N ASP A 519 -1.19 -29.40 6.47
CA ASP A 519 -2.14 -28.41 6.97
C ASP A 519 -1.70 -26.98 6.63
N LEU A 520 -0.49 -26.57 7.06
CA LEU A 520 0.05 -25.23 6.74
C LEU A 520 0.18 -25.00 5.24
N GLY A 521 0.64 -25.98 4.48
CA GLY A 521 0.80 -25.89 3.02
C GLY A 521 -0.52 -25.70 2.28
N SER A 522 -1.65 -26.01 2.91
CA SER A 522 -3.00 -25.81 2.37
C SER A 522 -3.54 -24.40 2.56
N VAL A 523 -2.92 -23.57 3.40
CA VAL A 523 -3.35 -22.18 3.61
C VAL A 523 -2.92 -21.33 2.42
N ALA A 524 -3.89 -20.87 1.65
CA ALA A 524 -3.64 -20.17 0.40
C ALA A 524 -4.65 -19.05 0.17
N PHE A 525 -4.30 -18.11 -0.70
CA PHE A 525 -5.25 -17.13 -1.19
C PHE A 525 -6.15 -17.78 -2.25
N THR A 526 -7.45 -17.65 -2.06
CA THR A 526 -8.49 -18.12 -2.98
C THR A 526 -9.37 -16.96 -3.41
N GLU A 527 -10.36 -17.21 -4.27
CA GLU A 527 -11.38 -16.21 -4.64
C GLU A 527 -12.18 -15.68 -3.44
N LYS A 528 -12.26 -16.44 -2.36
CA LYS A 528 -12.97 -16.04 -1.13
C LYS A 528 -12.08 -15.29 -0.14
N GLY A 529 -10.79 -15.23 -0.39
CA GLY A 529 -9.77 -14.63 0.46
C GLY A 529 -8.73 -15.64 0.92
N LEU A 530 -8.06 -15.34 2.04
CA LEU A 530 -7.12 -16.28 2.65
C LEU A 530 -7.91 -17.37 3.39
N GLU A 531 -7.76 -18.61 2.97
CA GLU A 531 -8.41 -19.77 3.60
C GLU A 531 -7.55 -21.02 3.46
N SER A 532 -7.87 -22.07 4.21
CA SER A 532 -7.31 -23.39 3.97
C SER A 532 -8.08 -24.07 2.83
N VAL A 533 -7.39 -24.42 1.75
CA VAL A 533 -7.95 -25.23 0.66
C VAL A 533 -7.89 -26.74 0.97
N GLY A 534 -7.32 -27.09 2.12
CA GLY A 534 -7.31 -28.45 2.63
C GLY A 534 -8.63 -28.85 3.28
N SER A 535 -8.70 -30.13 3.72
CA SER A 535 -9.86 -30.62 4.47
C SER A 535 -9.94 -30.09 5.90
N HIS A 536 -8.85 -29.54 6.43
CA HIS A 536 -8.68 -29.13 7.83
C HIS A 536 -7.66 -27.98 7.93
N ASP A 537 -7.87 -27.04 8.86
CA ASP A 537 -6.97 -25.94 9.21
C ASP A 537 -6.67 -25.89 10.73
N ASP A 538 -6.91 -26.98 11.40
CA ASP A 538 -6.85 -27.07 12.87
C ASP A 538 -5.42 -26.86 13.40
N ILE A 539 -4.39 -27.36 12.68
CA ILE A 539 -2.98 -27.17 13.06
C ILE A 539 -2.56 -25.73 12.84
N SER A 540 -2.88 -25.15 11.69
CA SER A 540 -2.56 -23.75 11.40
C SER A 540 -3.27 -22.79 12.34
N SER A 541 -4.49 -23.09 12.76
CA SER A 541 -5.24 -22.34 13.77
C SER A 541 -4.58 -22.43 15.15
N SER A 542 -4.23 -23.65 15.59
CA SER A 542 -3.55 -23.87 16.87
C SER A 542 -2.17 -23.18 16.91
N PHE A 543 -1.40 -23.21 15.82
CA PHE A 543 -0.11 -22.53 15.71
C PHE A 543 -0.26 -21.02 15.78
N TRP A 544 -1.26 -20.46 15.11
CA TRP A 544 -1.57 -19.04 15.17
C TRP A 544 -1.99 -18.61 16.59
N LEU A 545 -2.84 -19.38 17.28
CA LEU A 545 -3.23 -19.09 18.67
C LEU A 545 -2.03 -19.12 19.62
N ALA A 546 -1.09 -20.04 19.39
CA ALA A 546 0.15 -20.09 20.17
C ALA A 546 1.06 -18.87 19.87
N ASP A 547 1.13 -18.40 18.63
CA ASP A 547 1.85 -17.18 18.26
C ASP A 547 1.22 -15.94 18.89
N LEU A 548 -0.12 -15.85 18.94
CA LEU A 548 -0.81 -14.80 19.69
C LEU A 548 -0.45 -14.83 21.18
N ALA A 549 -0.33 -16.02 21.77
CA ALA A 549 0.10 -16.16 23.16
C ALA A 549 1.54 -15.62 23.35
N ALA A 550 2.46 -16.00 22.48
CA ALA A 550 3.85 -15.55 22.53
C ALA A 550 3.96 -14.03 22.37
N SER A 551 3.25 -13.46 21.41
CA SER A 551 3.23 -12.02 21.14
C SER A 551 2.68 -11.19 22.30
N ARG A 552 1.64 -11.67 22.98
CA ARG A 552 1.09 -11.00 24.17
C ARG A 552 2.07 -10.97 25.35
N MET A 553 2.92 -11.96 25.46
CA MET A 553 3.90 -12.02 26.54
C MET A 553 5.12 -11.13 26.29
N THR A 554 5.56 -10.99 25.04
CA THR A 554 6.72 -10.17 24.66
C THR A 554 6.42 -8.67 24.69
N THR A 555 5.20 -8.24 24.43
CA THR A 555 4.82 -6.81 24.36
C THR A 555 4.54 -6.16 25.73
N GLY A 556 4.60 -6.89 26.84
CA GLY A 556 4.40 -6.34 28.17
C GLY A 556 3.03 -5.68 28.42
N PHE A 557 2.00 -6.01 27.65
CA PHE A 557 0.65 -5.50 27.84
C PHE A 557 0.08 -6.08 29.14
N LYS A 558 0.14 -5.30 30.20
CA LYS A 558 -0.75 -5.48 31.34
C LYS A 558 -2.16 -5.12 30.88
N PHE A 559 -3.01 -6.13 30.68
CA PHE A 559 -4.43 -5.88 30.64
C PHE A 559 -4.89 -5.48 32.04
N ASP A 560 -5.30 -4.22 32.22
CA ASP A 560 -6.20 -3.85 33.31
C ASP A 560 -7.47 -4.68 33.15
N MET A 561 -7.72 -5.55 34.14
CA MET A 561 -9.01 -6.14 34.34
C MET A 561 -9.97 -5.00 34.70
N LEU A 562 -10.76 -4.55 33.74
CA LEU A 562 -11.94 -3.74 33.98
C LEU A 562 -13.17 -4.53 33.58
N GLY A 563 -14.02 -4.65 34.60
CA GLY A 563 -15.23 -5.36 34.83
C GLY A 563 -16.33 -5.38 33.80
#